data_ced82892f71b8a2b2ff1b8cf24b4a349
#
_entry.id   ced82892f71b8a2b2ff1b8cf24b4a349
#
_cell.length_a   1.000
_cell.length_b   1.000
_cell.length_c   1.000
_cell.angle_alpha   90.00
_cell.angle_beta   90.00
_cell.angle_gamma   90.00
#
_symmetry.space_group_name_H-M   'P 1'
#
loop_
_entity.id
_entity.type
_entity.pdbx_description
1 polymer ?
#
loop_
_entity_poly.entity_id
_entity_poly.type
_entity_poly.pdbx_seq_one_letter_code
_entity_poly.pdbx_strand_id
1 'polypeptide(L)'
;ALFLCAILLPVADATAISFTTPLFTTVGAILFLGEAVGWRRWTAIIVGFGGTLIMLRPGAEAFQAGALVGLLAAVTFAGVILMGKVLVRSDSPALVTLNLSLYALPISVVPALLYWQWPHGEQWLWLGLLGAAAIGNIYGISQALKAGDASLLQPFDFLRLPFTAFVAYIAFDQVPTEWVWLGAAIIAASSIYIARRESRRST
;
A
#
# COMPACT_ATOMS: atom_id res chain seq x y z
N ALA A 1 -6.17 7.79 10.64
CA ALA A 1 -6.45 8.61 9.46
C ALA A 1 -7.20 7.82 8.38
N LEU A 2 -6.70 6.67 7.89
CA LEU A 2 -7.38 5.85 6.85
C LEU A 2 -8.79 5.38 7.28
N PHE A 3 -8.99 4.96 8.52
CA PHE A 3 -10.30 4.60 9.05
C PHE A 3 -11.28 5.78 9.07
N LEU A 4 -10.82 6.96 9.45
CA LEU A 4 -11.62 8.19 9.41
C LEU A 4 -12.00 8.57 7.98
N CYS A 5 -11.09 8.39 7.02
CA CYS A 5 -11.36 8.61 5.60
C CYS A 5 -12.45 7.65 5.09
N ALA A 6 -12.41 6.36 5.47
CA ALA A 6 -13.42 5.37 5.09
C ALA A 6 -14.80 5.58 5.74
N ILE A 7 -14.87 6.35 6.85
CA ILE A 7 -16.15 6.75 7.46
C ILE A 7 -16.76 7.98 6.75
N LEU A 8 -15.90 8.88 6.25
CA LEU A 8 -16.30 10.15 5.66
C LEU A 8 -16.52 10.09 4.15
N LEU A 9 -15.98 9.08 3.47
CA LEU A 9 -16.04 8.93 2.01
C LEU A 9 -16.48 7.51 1.63
N PRO A 10 -17.07 7.33 0.44
CA PRO A 10 -17.25 6.02 -0.16
C PRO A 10 -15.92 5.26 -0.20
N VAL A 11 -15.97 3.94 0.04
CA VAL A 11 -14.75 3.09 0.14
C VAL A 11 -13.89 3.19 -1.12
N ALA A 12 -14.52 3.30 -2.29
CA ALA A 12 -13.81 3.46 -3.56
C ALA A 12 -12.98 4.76 -3.60
N ASP A 13 -13.56 5.88 -3.14
CA ASP A 13 -12.90 7.18 -3.12
C ASP A 13 -11.78 7.23 -2.09
N ALA A 14 -12.02 6.71 -0.88
CA ALA A 14 -10.99 6.58 0.15
C ALA A 14 -9.82 5.72 -0.32
N THR A 15 -10.11 4.63 -1.04
CA THR A 15 -9.10 3.73 -1.62
C THR A 15 -8.32 4.44 -2.72
N ALA A 16 -8.99 5.14 -3.65
CA ALA A 16 -8.33 5.89 -4.72
C ALA A 16 -7.36 6.94 -4.16
N ILE A 17 -7.77 7.66 -3.11
CA ILE A 17 -6.92 8.65 -2.44
C ILE A 17 -5.72 7.97 -1.77
N SER A 18 -5.90 6.80 -1.15
CA SER A 18 -4.77 6.07 -0.53
C SER A 18 -3.70 5.67 -1.55
N PHE A 19 -4.08 5.42 -2.81
CA PHE A 19 -3.15 5.14 -3.91
C PHE A 19 -2.38 6.36 -4.43
N THR A 20 -2.58 7.54 -3.86
CA THR A 20 -1.65 8.66 -4.04
C THR A 20 -0.36 8.50 -3.23
N THR A 21 -0.32 7.59 -2.24
CA THR A 21 0.87 7.29 -1.43
C THR A 21 2.13 7.03 -2.26
N PRO A 22 2.11 6.23 -3.35
CA PRO A 22 3.28 6.04 -4.21
C PRO A 22 3.87 7.33 -4.79
N LEU A 23 3.02 8.30 -5.11
CA LEU A 23 3.47 9.60 -5.60
C LEU A 23 4.23 10.36 -4.49
N PHE A 24 3.66 10.45 -3.29
CA PHE A 24 4.29 11.10 -2.14
C PHE A 24 5.55 10.37 -1.70
N THR A 25 5.57 9.05 -1.71
CA THR A 25 6.77 8.26 -1.37
C THR A 25 7.89 8.54 -2.38
N THR A 26 7.58 8.62 -3.67
CA THR A 26 8.58 8.89 -4.70
C THR A 26 9.16 10.30 -4.57
N VAL A 27 8.30 11.31 -4.35
CA VAL A 27 8.75 12.68 -4.08
C VAL A 27 9.62 12.72 -2.82
N GLY A 28 9.17 12.08 -1.74
CA GLY A 28 9.93 12.01 -0.50
C GLY A 28 11.26 11.26 -0.64
N ALA A 29 11.33 10.22 -1.46
CA ALA A 29 12.56 9.50 -1.74
C ALA A 29 13.61 10.38 -2.44
N ILE A 30 13.18 11.23 -3.37
CA ILE A 30 14.05 12.23 -4.00
C ILE A 30 14.55 13.25 -2.97
N LEU A 31 13.62 13.82 -2.19
CA LEU A 31 13.94 14.95 -1.30
C LEU A 31 14.74 14.52 -0.06
N PHE A 32 14.40 13.40 0.55
CA PHE A 32 14.94 12.99 1.85
C PHE A 32 15.98 11.87 1.76
N LEU A 33 15.87 11.00 0.75
CA LEU A 33 16.80 9.87 0.60
C LEU A 33 17.84 10.10 -0.50
N GLY A 34 17.70 11.15 -1.31
CA GLY A 34 18.59 11.46 -2.42
C GLY A 34 18.50 10.43 -3.56
N GLU A 35 17.38 9.73 -3.69
CA GLU A 35 17.19 8.74 -4.76
C GLU A 35 17.09 9.43 -6.13
N ALA A 36 17.87 8.95 -7.11
CA ALA A 36 17.78 9.41 -8.49
C ALA A 36 16.62 8.72 -9.21
N VAL A 37 15.47 9.39 -9.25
CA VAL A 37 14.25 8.85 -9.90
C VAL A 37 14.22 9.31 -11.36
N GLY A 38 14.49 8.37 -12.28
CA GLY A 38 14.41 8.64 -13.71
C GLY A 38 12.96 8.74 -14.21
N TRP A 39 12.77 9.38 -15.39
CA TRP A 39 11.46 9.57 -16.01
C TRP A 39 10.65 8.28 -16.17
N ARG A 40 11.31 7.14 -16.31
CA ARG A 40 10.67 5.83 -16.47
C ARG A 40 9.94 5.36 -15.21
N ARG A 41 10.50 5.63 -14.02
CA ARG A 41 9.82 5.34 -12.75
C ARG A 41 8.61 6.25 -12.58
N TRP A 42 8.73 7.52 -12.95
CA TRP A 42 7.61 8.45 -12.96
C TRP A 42 6.49 8.01 -13.90
N THR A 43 6.81 7.62 -15.13
CA THR A 43 5.78 7.12 -16.06
C THR A 43 5.09 5.86 -15.56
N ALA A 44 5.82 4.91 -14.96
CA ALA A 44 5.22 3.71 -14.38
C ALA A 44 4.27 4.05 -13.23
N ILE A 45 4.63 5.00 -12.35
CA ILE A 45 3.79 5.44 -11.23
C ILE A 45 2.52 6.15 -11.76
N ILE A 46 2.67 7.07 -12.71
CA ILE A 46 1.53 7.82 -13.29
C ILE A 46 0.59 6.86 -14.03
N VAL A 47 1.12 5.94 -14.82
CA VAL A 47 0.30 4.94 -15.55
C VAL A 47 -0.38 3.98 -14.59
N GLY A 48 0.32 3.51 -13.54
CA GLY A 48 -0.26 2.66 -12.50
C GLY A 48 -1.37 3.37 -11.73
N PHE A 49 -1.16 4.64 -11.38
CA PHE A 49 -2.18 5.47 -10.75
C PHE A 49 -3.38 5.70 -11.67
N GLY A 50 -3.15 5.97 -12.97
CA GLY A 50 -4.22 6.07 -13.97
C GLY A 50 -5.05 4.78 -14.07
N GLY A 51 -4.39 3.61 -14.08
CA GLY A 51 -5.05 2.31 -14.02
C GLY A 51 -5.92 2.14 -12.77
N THR A 52 -5.43 2.61 -11.62
CA THR A 52 -6.18 2.62 -10.35
C THR A 52 -7.45 3.49 -10.46
N LEU A 53 -7.36 4.67 -11.03
CA LEU A 53 -8.52 5.56 -11.22
C LEU A 53 -9.56 4.95 -12.16
N ILE A 54 -9.12 4.28 -13.24
CA ILE A 54 -10.01 3.58 -14.16
C ILE A 54 -10.73 2.43 -13.44
N MET A 55 -10.02 1.68 -12.62
CA MET A 55 -10.54 0.53 -11.88
C MET A 55 -11.55 0.93 -10.80
N LEU A 56 -11.24 1.97 -10.01
CA LEU A 56 -12.04 2.40 -8.86
C LEU A 56 -13.15 3.38 -9.24
N ARG A 57 -12.98 4.14 -10.32
CA ARG A 57 -13.94 5.15 -10.80
C ARG A 57 -14.46 6.05 -9.68
N PRO A 58 -13.56 6.76 -8.96
CA PRO A 58 -13.95 7.60 -7.83
C PRO A 58 -14.99 8.64 -8.27
N GLY A 59 -15.99 8.90 -7.40
CA GLY A 59 -17.03 9.86 -7.65
C GLY A 59 -16.58 11.31 -7.46
N ALA A 60 -17.47 12.26 -7.81
CA ALA A 60 -17.21 13.70 -7.62
C ALA A 60 -17.08 14.10 -6.13
N GLU A 61 -17.60 13.28 -5.22
CA GLU A 61 -17.52 13.48 -3.77
C GLU A 61 -16.10 13.27 -3.20
N ALA A 62 -15.19 12.69 -3.99
CA ALA A 62 -13.78 12.57 -3.63
C ALA A 62 -13.08 13.91 -3.33
N PHE A 63 -13.68 15.03 -3.72
CA PHE A 63 -13.15 16.39 -3.50
C PHE A 63 -13.67 17.08 -2.22
N GLN A 64 -14.39 16.39 -1.35
CA GLN A 64 -14.91 16.95 -0.09
C GLN A 64 -13.85 16.93 1.04
N ALA A 65 -14.24 17.43 2.23
CA ALA A 65 -13.36 17.50 3.40
C ALA A 65 -12.68 16.17 3.75
N GLY A 66 -13.34 15.04 3.48
CA GLY A 66 -12.77 13.70 3.64
C GLY A 66 -11.54 13.44 2.77
N ALA A 67 -11.43 14.08 1.60
CA ALA A 67 -10.27 13.93 0.73
C ALA A 67 -8.97 14.50 1.35
N LEU A 68 -9.06 15.60 2.08
CA LEU A 68 -7.92 16.17 2.80
C LEU A 68 -7.39 15.21 3.87
N VAL A 69 -8.30 14.56 4.59
CA VAL A 69 -7.94 13.55 5.60
C VAL A 69 -7.26 12.35 4.93
N GLY A 70 -7.76 11.93 3.78
CA GLY A 70 -7.17 10.86 2.97
C GLY A 70 -5.78 11.20 2.44
N LEU A 71 -5.58 12.42 1.93
CA LEU A 71 -4.28 12.90 1.47
C LEU A 71 -3.27 13.00 2.62
N LEU A 72 -3.68 13.51 3.78
CA LEU A 72 -2.83 13.51 4.98
C LEU A 72 -2.45 12.09 5.40
N ALA A 73 -3.39 11.15 5.31
CA ALA A 73 -3.11 9.73 5.57
C ALA A 73 -2.08 9.18 4.57
N ALA A 74 -2.22 9.49 3.28
CA ALA A 74 -1.29 9.04 2.23
C ALA A 74 0.12 9.62 2.45
N VAL A 75 0.24 10.89 2.79
CA VAL A 75 1.53 11.54 3.13
C VAL A 75 2.15 10.91 4.38
N THR A 76 1.35 10.68 5.42
CA THR A 76 1.84 10.04 6.65
C THR A 76 2.35 8.62 6.37
N PHE A 77 1.61 7.85 5.55
CA PHE A 77 2.01 6.50 5.19
C PHE A 77 3.27 6.48 4.31
N ALA A 78 3.40 7.44 3.38
CA ALA A 78 4.64 7.66 2.64
C ALA A 78 5.82 7.92 3.59
N GLY A 79 5.62 8.74 4.61
CA GLY A 79 6.62 8.98 5.67
C GLY A 79 7.05 7.70 6.39
N VAL A 80 6.11 6.80 6.70
CA VAL A 80 6.41 5.49 7.30
C VAL A 80 7.30 4.64 6.38
N ILE A 81 7.01 4.59 5.07
CA ILE A 81 7.81 3.86 4.10
C ILE A 81 9.24 4.44 4.03
N LEU A 82 9.37 5.77 3.97
CA LEU A 82 10.67 6.44 3.92
C LEU A 82 11.49 6.22 5.19
N MET A 83 10.86 6.28 6.36
CA MET A 83 11.51 5.93 7.62
C MET A 83 11.92 4.46 7.65
N GLY A 84 11.06 3.55 7.18
CA GLY A 84 11.39 2.14 7.02
C GLY A 84 12.65 1.95 6.15
N LYS A 85 12.77 2.70 5.04
CA LYS A 85 13.96 2.68 4.18
C LYS A 85 15.23 3.13 4.91
N VAL A 86 15.14 4.16 5.76
CA VAL A 86 16.28 4.61 6.57
C VAL A 86 16.65 3.54 7.59
N LEU A 87 15.68 2.95 8.29
CA LEU A 87 15.94 1.96 9.32
C LEU A 87 16.61 0.69 8.77
N VAL A 88 16.18 0.20 7.61
CA VAL A 88 16.77 -1.03 7.01
C VAL A 88 18.20 -0.82 6.48
N ARG A 89 18.72 0.41 6.47
CA ARG A 89 20.13 0.70 6.17
C ARG A 89 21.05 0.26 7.31
N SER A 90 20.61 0.45 8.56
CA SER A 90 21.38 0.11 9.78
C SER A 90 20.95 -1.24 10.35
N ASP A 91 19.67 -1.56 10.28
CA ASP A 91 19.08 -2.72 10.95
C ASP A 91 18.73 -3.85 9.98
N SER A 92 18.57 -5.05 10.54
CA SER A 92 18.04 -6.17 9.75
C SER A 92 16.53 -6.00 9.51
N PRO A 93 15.98 -6.45 8.38
CA PRO A 93 14.54 -6.41 8.12
C PRO A 93 13.70 -7.07 9.22
N ALA A 94 14.22 -8.14 9.82
CA ALA A 94 13.57 -8.81 10.94
C ALA A 94 13.47 -7.90 12.18
N LEU A 95 14.55 -7.18 12.51
CA LEU A 95 14.56 -6.25 13.64
C LEU A 95 13.63 -5.07 13.41
N VAL A 96 13.61 -4.51 12.19
CA VAL A 96 12.68 -3.44 11.82
C VAL A 96 11.23 -3.92 11.95
N THR A 97 10.92 -5.11 11.47
CA THR A 97 9.59 -5.73 11.58
C THR A 97 9.19 -5.92 13.05
N LEU A 98 10.09 -6.43 13.87
CA LEU A 98 9.86 -6.64 15.30
C LEU A 98 9.56 -5.30 16.01
N ASN A 99 10.39 -4.29 15.78
CA ASN A 99 10.23 -2.98 16.39
C ASN A 99 8.91 -2.32 15.99
N LEU A 100 8.55 -2.33 14.69
CA LEU A 100 7.27 -1.78 14.22
C LEU A 100 6.08 -2.49 14.86
N SER A 101 6.14 -3.81 15.01
CA SER A 101 5.10 -4.60 15.66
C SER A 101 5.01 -4.29 17.17
N LEU A 102 6.15 -4.15 17.84
CA LEU A 102 6.21 -3.80 19.27
C LEU A 102 5.67 -2.38 19.55
N TYR A 103 6.00 -1.40 18.70
CA TYR A 103 5.48 -0.02 18.87
C TYR A 103 3.99 0.09 18.53
N ALA A 104 3.45 -0.79 17.69
CA ALA A 104 2.02 -0.83 17.41
C ALA A 104 1.21 -1.40 18.61
N LEU A 105 1.82 -2.24 19.45
CA LEU A 105 1.17 -2.91 20.58
C LEU A 105 0.52 -1.92 21.57
N PRO A 106 1.23 -0.94 22.18
CA PRO A 106 0.63 -0.03 23.15
C PRO A 106 -0.49 0.82 22.55
N ILE A 107 -0.38 1.17 21.26
CA ILE A 107 -1.40 1.96 20.56
C ILE A 107 -2.67 1.14 20.34
N SER A 108 -2.54 -0.16 20.07
CA SER A 108 -3.68 -1.06 19.82
C SER A 108 -4.31 -1.61 21.09
N VAL A 109 -3.56 -1.71 22.19
CA VAL A 109 -4.05 -2.22 23.47
C VAL A 109 -5.15 -1.33 24.06
N VAL A 110 -5.03 -0.01 23.96
CA VAL A 110 -6.02 0.91 24.54
C VAL A 110 -7.42 0.70 23.93
N PRO A 111 -7.62 0.78 22.60
CA PRO A 111 -8.94 0.50 22.04
C PRO A 111 -9.36 -0.97 22.22
N ALA A 112 -8.42 -1.91 22.24
CA ALA A 112 -8.73 -3.30 22.47
C ALA A 112 -9.34 -3.53 23.86
N LEU A 113 -8.81 -2.90 24.91
CA LEU A 113 -9.34 -3.01 26.27
C LEU A 113 -10.73 -2.37 26.42
N LEU A 114 -11.00 -1.29 25.67
CA LEU A 114 -12.29 -0.58 25.74
C LEU A 114 -13.42 -1.32 25.03
N TYR A 115 -13.09 -2.04 23.94
CA TYR A 115 -14.09 -2.70 23.07
C TYR A 115 -13.83 -4.20 22.95
N TRP A 116 -13.22 -4.83 23.98
CA TRP A 116 -12.83 -6.22 23.96
C TRP A 116 -14.04 -7.14 23.81
N GLN A 117 -14.00 -7.96 22.78
CA GLN A 117 -14.93 -9.08 22.60
C GLN A 117 -14.09 -10.35 22.49
N TRP A 118 -14.45 -11.37 23.27
CA TRP A 118 -13.77 -12.66 23.20
C TRP A 118 -14.04 -13.34 21.87
N PRO A 119 -12.98 -13.69 21.11
CA PRO A 119 -13.16 -14.45 19.89
C PRO A 119 -13.72 -15.86 20.20
N HIS A 120 -14.61 -16.36 19.34
CA HIS A 120 -15.23 -17.64 19.49
C HIS A 120 -14.81 -18.60 18.35
N GLY A 121 -14.54 -19.88 18.70
CA GLY A 121 -14.30 -20.95 17.75
C GLY A 121 -13.31 -20.61 16.64
N GLU A 122 -13.76 -20.60 15.39
CA GLU A 122 -12.95 -20.37 14.19
C GLU A 122 -12.30 -18.97 14.13
N GLN A 123 -12.80 -18.00 14.88
CA GLN A 123 -12.23 -16.64 14.86
C GLN A 123 -10.78 -16.62 15.32
N TRP A 124 -10.38 -17.53 16.21
CA TRP A 124 -8.98 -17.66 16.62
C TRP A 124 -8.04 -18.05 15.46
N LEU A 125 -8.53 -18.95 14.59
CA LEU A 125 -7.77 -19.32 13.39
C LEU A 125 -7.59 -18.13 12.46
N TRP A 126 -8.68 -17.38 12.19
CA TRP A 126 -8.64 -16.20 11.32
C TRP A 126 -7.77 -15.08 11.89
N LEU A 127 -7.80 -14.86 13.20
CA LEU A 127 -6.93 -13.90 13.87
C LEU A 127 -5.44 -14.31 13.76
N GLY A 128 -5.15 -15.61 13.94
CA GLY A 128 -3.79 -16.12 13.76
C GLY A 128 -3.28 -15.96 12.32
N LEU A 129 -4.12 -16.29 11.33
CA LEU A 129 -3.79 -16.11 9.91
C LEU A 129 -3.60 -14.64 9.55
N LEU A 130 -4.46 -13.76 10.06
CA LEU A 130 -4.35 -12.30 9.84
C LEU A 130 -3.06 -11.75 10.43
N GLY A 131 -2.73 -12.17 11.67
CA GLY A 131 -1.49 -11.77 12.34
C GLY A 131 -0.24 -12.25 11.58
N ALA A 132 -0.23 -13.49 11.15
CA ALA A 132 0.87 -14.06 10.36
C ALA A 132 1.01 -13.32 9.01
N ALA A 133 -0.10 -13.04 8.33
CA ALA A 133 -0.10 -12.31 7.07
C ALA A 133 0.39 -10.86 7.27
N ALA A 134 -0.01 -10.18 8.36
CA ALA A 134 0.44 -8.83 8.67
C ALA A 134 1.96 -8.77 8.93
N ILE A 135 2.50 -9.71 9.72
CA ILE A 135 3.94 -9.81 9.97
C ILE A 135 4.68 -10.11 8.67
N GLY A 136 4.19 -11.06 7.87
CA GLY A 136 4.76 -11.40 6.56
C GLY A 136 4.78 -10.20 5.60
N ASN A 137 3.72 -9.40 5.60
CA ASN A 137 3.64 -8.17 4.79
C ASN A 137 4.71 -7.14 5.22
N ILE A 138 4.81 -6.83 6.52
CA ILE A 138 5.79 -5.87 7.05
C ILE A 138 7.22 -6.36 6.77
N TYR A 139 7.48 -7.64 6.99
CA TYR A 139 8.78 -8.25 6.73
C TYR A 139 9.14 -8.22 5.24
N GLY A 140 8.18 -8.56 4.36
CA GLY A 140 8.37 -8.51 2.91
C GLY A 140 8.68 -7.09 2.40
N ILE A 141 7.95 -6.08 2.89
CA ILE A 141 8.22 -4.67 2.59
C ILE A 141 9.61 -4.27 3.09
N SER A 142 9.99 -4.64 4.31
CA SER A 142 11.30 -4.34 4.89
C SER A 142 12.45 -4.98 4.09
N GLN A 143 12.28 -6.22 3.64
CA GLN A 143 13.23 -6.90 2.75
C GLN A 143 13.35 -6.19 1.39
N ALA A 144 12.22 -5.82 0.79
CA ALA A 144 12.21 -5.10 -0.48
C ALA A 144 12.90 -3.74 -0.37
N LEU A 145 12.63 -2.99 0.71
CA LEU A 145 13.29 -1.71 1.01
C LEU A 145 14.81 -1.86 1.24
N LYS A 146 15.25 -3.00 1.79
CA LYS A 146 16.68 -3.30 1.94
C LYS A 146 17.33 -3.62 0.62
N ALA A 147 16.64 -4.33 -0.26
CA ALA A 147 17.15 -4.78 -1.55
C ALA A 147 17.18 -3.69 -2.63
N GLY A 148 16.30 -2.68 -2.56
CA GLY A 148 16.19 -1.66 -3.60
C GLY A 148 15.69 -0.32 -3.11
N ASP A 149 15.66 0.65 -4.03
CA ASP A 149 15.17 2.01 -3.76
C ASP A 149 13.69 2.02 -3.34
N ALA A 150 13.31 2.93 -2.45
CA ALA A 150 11.92 3.08 -2.04
C ALA A 150 11.02 3.47 -3.22
N SER A 151 11.49 4.32 -4.12
CA SER A 151 10.78 4.73 -5.33
C SER A 151 10.57 3.61 -6.34
N LEU A 152 11.47 2.61 -6.36
CA LEU A 152 11.35 1.45 -7.25
C LEU A 152 10.18 0.55 -6.87
N LEU A 153 9.84 0.47 -5.59
CA LEU A 153 8.79 -0.41 -5.08
C LEU A 153 7.38 0.15 -5.35
N GLN A 154 7.26 1.46 -5.57
CA GLN A 154 5.97 2.13 -5.65
C GLN A 154 5.05 1.63 -6.80
N PRO A 155 5.54 1.35 -8.03
CA PRO A 155 4.69 0.79 -9.07
C PRO A 155 4.12 -0.59 -8.74
N PHE A 156 4.80 -1.36 -7.89
CA PHE A 156 4.34 -2.69 -7.47
C PHE A 156 3.21 -2.62 -6.44
N ASP A 157 3.10 -1.52 -5.68
CA ASP A 157 2.00 -1.36 -4.71
C ASP A 157 0.63 -1.32 -5.40
N PHE A 158 0.56 -0.85 -6.64
CA PHE A 158 -0.68 -0.87 -7.42
C PHE A 158 -1.16 -2.29 -7.74
N LEU A 159 -0.27 -3.29 -7.82
CA LEU A 159 -0.65 -4.69 -8.07
C LEU A 159 -1.58 -5.25 -6.99
N ARG A 160 -1.61 -4.65 -5.81
CA ARG A 160 -2.54 -5.03 -4.74
C ARG A 160 -3.99 -4.99 -5.21
N LEU A 161 -4.37 -4.05 -6.09
CA LEU A 161 -5.75 -3.92 -6.59
C LEU A 161 -6.18 -5.11 -7.47
N PRO A 162 -5.45 -5.49 -8.53
CA PRO A 162 -5.75 -6.68 -9.31
C PRO A 162 -5.83 -7.95 -8.46
N PHE A 163 -4.91 -8.12 -7.50
CA PHE A 163 -4.94 -9.27 -6.58
C PHE A 163 -6.17 -9.27 -5.69
N THR A 164 -6.54 -8.12 -5.14
CA THR A 164 -7.74 -7.99 -4.30
C THR A 164 -9.00 -8.30 -5.11
N ALA A 165 -9.10 -7.79 -6.35
CA ALA A 165 -10.22 -8.08 -7.22
C ALA A 165 -10.31 -9.57 -7.59
N PHE A 166 -9.17 -10.22 -7.82
CA PHE A 166 -9.10 -11.65 -8.11
C PHE A 166 -9.55 -12.49 -6.90
N VAL A 167 -9.10 -12.14 -5.70
CA VAL A 167 -9.53 -12.81 -4.46
C VAL A 167 -11.04 -12.58 -4.22
N ALA A 168 -11.55 -11.38 -4.46
CA ALA A 168 -12.96 -11.06 -4.33
C ALA A 168 -13.83 -11.89 -5.30
N TYR A 169 -13.34 -12.12 -6.50
CA TYR A 169 -13.98 -12.97 -7.49
C TYR A 169 -14.08 -14.43 -7.02
N ILE A 170 -12.96 -15.01 -6.53
CA ILE A 170 -12.91 -16.42 -6.14
C ILE A 170 -13.62 -16.69 -4.79
N ALA A 171 -13.41 -15.80 -3.80
CA ALA A 171 -13.88 -16.05 -2.44
C ALA A 171 -15.30 -15.54 -2.17
N PHE A 172 -15.79 -14.57 -2.94
CA PHE A 172 -17.06 -13.90 -2.70
C PHE A 172 -17.97 -13.86 -3.94
N ASP A 173 -17.62 -14.57 -5.02
CA ASP A 173 -18.36 -14.59 -6.30
C ASP A 173 -18.65 -13.19 -6.88
N GLN A 174 -17.82 -12.20 -6.52
CA GLN A 174 -17.97 -10.84 -7.02
C GLN A 174 -17.41 -10.75 -8.44
N VAL A 175 -18.29 -10.71 -9.44
CA VAL A 175 -17.88 -10.60 -10.84
C VAL A 175 -17.28 -9.22 -11.11
N PRO A 176 -15.98 -9.12 -11.48
CA PRO A 176 -15.34 -7.85 -11.78
C PRO A 176 -15.95 -7.23 -13.04
N THR A 177 -16.19 -5.91 -13.00
CA THR A 177 -16.65 -5.17 -14.16
C THR A 177 -15.54 -5.07 -15.22
N GLU A 178 -15.91 -4.71 -16.46
CA GLU A 178 -14.94 -4.50 -17.56
C GLU A 178 -13.85 -3.48 -17.19
N TRP A 179 -14.19 -2.47 -16.42
CA TRP A 179 -13.28 -1.43 -15.94
C TRP A 179 -12.23 -1.97 -14.97
N VAL A 180 -12.59 -2.96 -14.17
CA VAL A 180 -11.66 -3.65 -13.26
C VAL A 180 -10.62 -4.41 -14.07
N TRP A 181 -11.02 -5.12 -15.13
CA TRP A 181 -10.11 -5.83 -16.01
C TRP A 181 -9.18 -4.88 -16.77
N LEU A 182 -9.72 -3.77 -17.29
CA LEU A 182 -8.94 -2.78 -18.00
C LEU A 182 -7.89 -2.13 -17.09
N GLY A 183 -8.31 -1.66 -15.90
CA GLY A 183 -7.39 -1.06 -14.93
C GLY A 183 -6.33 -2.05 -14.45
N ALA A 184 -6.71 -3.30 -14.19
CA ALA A 184 -5.80 -4.37 -13.79
C ALA A 184 -4.73 -4.64 -14.88
N ALA A 185 -5.12 -4.68 -16.15
CA ALA A 185 -4.19 -4.87 -17.26
C ALA A 185 -3.17 -3.71 -17.37
N ILE A 186 -3.63 -2.46 -17.20
CA ILE A 186 -2.76 -1.27 -17.22
C ILE A 186 -1.76 -1.32 -16.05
N ILE A 187 -2.23 -1.63 -14.84
CA ILE A 187 -1.40 -1.75 -13.64
C ILE A 187 -0.34 -2.85 -13.82
N ALA A 188 -0.75 -4.04 -14.27
CA ALA A 188 0.16 -5.14 -14.50
C ALA A 188 1.22 -4.80 -15.56
N ALA A 189 0.80 -4.18 -16.67
CA ALA A 189 1.71 -3.76 -17.73
C ALA A 189 2.76 -2.75 -17.22
N SER A 190 2.35 -1.73 -16.44
CA SER A 190 3.27 -0.74 -15.88
C SER A 190 4.28 -1.36 -14.91
N SER A 191 3.83 -2.28 -14.06
CA SER A 191 4.68 -2.98 -13.08
C SER A 191 5.67 -3.93 -13.77
N ILE A 192 5.23 -4.69 -14.78
CA ILE A 192 6.10 -5.56 -15.57
C ILE A 192 7.13 -4.74 -16.36
N TYR A 193 6.71 -3.60 -16.92
CA TYR A 193 7.62 -2.73 -17.66
C TYR A 193 8.78 -2.26 -16.79
N ILE A 194 8.48 -1.74 -15.59
CA ILE A 194 9.54 -1.26 -14.70
C ILE A 194 10.43 -2.40 -14.20
N ALA A 195 9.84 -3.56 -13.83
CA ALA A 195 10.58 -4.72 -13.37
C ALA A 195 11.62 -5.20 -14.41
N ARG A 196 11.20 -5.34 -15.67
CA ARG A 196 12.09 -5.78 -16.77
C ARG A 196 13.21 -4.78 -17.07
N ARG A 197 12.95 -3.50 -16.88
CA ARG A 197 13.93 -2.45 -17.17
C ARG A 197 14.97 -2.30 -16.06
N GLU A 198 14.56 -2.42 -14.81
CA GLU A 198 15.50 -2.33 -13.69
C GLU A 198 16.40 -3.58 -13.60
N SER A 199 15.87 -4.78 -13.90
CA SER A 199 16.70 -5.99 -13.93
C SER A 199 17.84 -5.93 -14.95
N ARG A 200 17.65 -5.18 -16.05
CA ARG A 200 18.70 -4.98 -17.09
C ARG A 200 19.75 -3.91 -16.70
N ARG A 201 19.58 -3.21 -15.60
CA ARG A 201 20.55 -2.20 -15.11
C ARG A 201 21.46 -2.74 -14.03
N SER A 202 21.07 -3.84 -13.39
CA SER A 202 21.83 -4.52 -12.33
C SER A 202 22.81 -5.58 -12.88
N THR A 203 22.77 -5.84 -14.17
CA THR A 203 23.78 -6.62 -14.95
C THR A 203 24.68 -5.69 -15.73
#